data_4637047d9838f0d70deeab3ab51d8973
#
_entry.id   4637047d9838f0d70deeab3ab51d8973
#
_cell.length_a   1.000
_cell.length_b   1.000
_cell.length_c   1.000
_cell.angle_alpha   90.00
_cell.angle_beta   90.00
_cell.angle_gamma   90.00
#
_symmetry.space_group_name_H-M   'P 1'
#
loop_
_entity.id
_entity.type
_entity.pdbx_description
1 polymer ?
#
loop_
_entity_poly.entity_id
_entity_poly.type
_entity_poly.pdbx_seq_one_letter_code
_entity_poly.pdbx_strand_id
1 'polypeptide(L)'
;RTARIIEAEVDVEAVRVLAAPAEPSLKPEKMVPSVVTSPKVRIGIARDVAFGFYYQDDLEALNQAGAELVPFDALHDRHLPDVDGLFIGGGFPEVHMRALSENTSLKNDIREAIEGGMPAYAECGGLLYLARSLSWQDDTYDMVGVIPGDGVMHDRPVGRGYVQLTETGDGIWPKLDESAGASGEIAAHEFHYASLEDLSGQLRFAY
;
A
#
# COMPACT_ATOMS: atom_id res chain seq x y z
N ARG A 1 26.47 -1.77 16.40
CA ARG A 1 26.03 -2.42 17.64
C ARG A 1 25.39 -3.79 17.36
N THR A 2 24.45 -3.89 16.44
CA THR A 2 23.73 -5.13 16.08
C THR A 2 24.67 -6.22 15.57
N ALA A 3 25.61 -5.91 14.69
CA ALA A 3 26.58 -6.88 14.16
C ALA A 3 27.36 -7.61 15.25
N ARG A 4 27.82 -6.86 16.27
CA ARG A 4 28.59 -7.48 17.40
C ARG A 4 27.73 -8.42 18.25
N ILE A 5 26.44 -8.14 18.36
CA ILE A 5 25.52 -9.04 19.08
C ILE A 5 25.34 -10.32 18.28
N ILE A 6 25.13 -10.21 16.98
CA ILE A 6 25.00 -11.37 16.10
C ILE A 6 26.26 -12.22 16.14
N GLU A 7 27.43 -11.61 16.00
CA GLU A 7 28.72 -12.32 16.07
C GLU A 7 29.00 -13.02 17.42
N ALA A 8 28.43 -12.49 18.52
CA ALA A 8 28.58 -13.08 19.85
C ALA A 8 27.58 -14.21 20.16
N GLU A 9 26.40 -14.16 19.57
CA GLU A 9 25.26 -15.05 19.90
C GLU A 9 24.97 -16.08 18.80
N VAL A 10 25.49 -15.91 17.59
CA VAL A 10 25.23 -16.76 16.43
C VAL A 10 26.54 -17.25 15.85
N ASP A 11 26.65 -18.56 15.67
CA ASP A 11 27.75 -19.15 14.90
C ASP A 11 27.53 -18.85 13.39
N VAL A 12 28.01 -17.66 12.99
CA VAL A 12 27.84 -17.16 11.62
C VAL A 12 28.50 -18.09 10.60
N GLU A 13 29.61 -18.75 10.98
CA GLU A 13 30.30 -19.67 10.06
C GLU A 13 29.50 -20.98 9.88
N ALA A 14 28.89 -21.51 10.94
CA ALA A 14 27.97 -22.63 10.81
C ALA A 14 26.76 -22.27 9.93
N VAL A 15 26.21 -21.08 10.06
CA VAL A 15 25.13 -20.61 9.18
C VAL A 15 25.60 -20.52 7.72
N ARG A 16 26.80 -20.02 7.46
CA ARG A 16 27.39 -19.94 6.11
C ARG A 16 27.60 -21.35 5.51
N VAL A 17 28.06 -22.30 6.31
CA VAL A 17 28.26 -23.68 5.87
C VAL A 17 26.90 -24.33 5.54
N LEU A 18 25.88 -24.09 6.36
CA LEU A 18 24.52 -24.59 6.10
C LEU A 18 23.86 -23.92 4.89
N ALA A 19 24.19 -22.66 4.65
CA ALA A 19 23.72 -21.89 3.51
C ALA A 19 24.59 -22.05 2.25
N ALA A 20 25.69 -22.84 2.33
CA ALA A 20 26.51 -23.15 1.17
C ALA A 20 25.67 -23.88 0.11
N PRO A 21 25.88 -23.62 -1.17
CA PRO A 21 24.85 -23.64 -2.19
C PRO A 21 24.19 -25.01 -2.32
N ALA A 22 22.92 -25.07 -1.90
CA ALA A 22 22.01 -25.96 -2.63
C ALA A 22 22.08 -25.52 -4.10
N GLU A 23 22.35 -26.43 -5.00
CA GLU A 23 22.21 -26.15 -6.43
C GLU A 23 20.87 -25.45 -6.64
N PRO A 24 20.81 -24.30 -7.33
CA PRO A 24 19.55 -23.63 -7.57
C PRO A 24 18.62 -24.61 -8.27
N SER A 25 17.64 -25.12 -7.53
CA SER A 25 16.69 -26.14 -8.01
C SER A 25 15.76 -25.60 -9.11
N LEU A 26 15.77 -24.29 -9.28
CA LEU A 26 15.09 -23.60 -10.37
C LEU A 26 16.09 -22.60 -10.96
N LYS A 27 16.42 -22.75 -12.22
CA LYS A 27 17.00 -21.66 -12.98
C LYS A 27 15.93 -20.58 -12.98
N PRO A 28 16.19 -19.38 -12.44
CA PRO A 28 15.24 -18.31 -12.58
C PRO A 28 15.03 -18.16 -14.09
N GLU A 29 13.83 -18.42 -14.58
CA GLU A 29 13.46 -17.94 -15.90
C GLU A 29 13.78 -16.46 -15.87
N LYS A 30 14.70 -16.02 -16.70
CA LYS A 30 14.94 -14.61 -16.89
C LYS A 30 13.65 -14.07 -17.49
N MET A 31 12.73 -13.63 -16.63
CA MET A 31 11.73 -12.67 -17.04
C MET A 31 12.52 -11.46 -17.52
N VAL A 32 12.73 -11.37 -18.83
CA VAL A 32 13.22 -10.15 -19.44
C VAL A 32 12.07 -9.17 -19.29
N PRO A 33 12.23 -8.10 -18.47
CA PRO A 33 11.20 -7.09 -18.43
C PRO A 33 10.98 -6.62 -19.86
N SER A 34 9.81 -6.80 -20.41
CA SER A 34 9.45 -6.15 -21.64
C SER A 34 9.41 -4.67 -21.34
N VAL A 35 10.45 -3.95 -21.74
CA VAL A 35 10.47 -2.49 -21.61
C VAL A 35 9.34 -1.98 -22.48
N VAL A 36 8.28 -1.53 -21.84
CA VAL A 36 7.19 -0.85 -22.52
C VAL A 36 7.77 0.46 -23.06
N THR A 37 7.94 0.52 -24.36
CA THR A 37 8.57 1.67 -25.05
C THR A 37 7.67 2.92 -25.08
N SER A 38 6.41 2.78 -24.68
CA SER A 38 5.46 3.88 -24.55
C SER A 38 4.47 3.53 -23.43
N PRO A 39 4.62 4.10 -22.24
CA PRO A 39 3.65 3.88 -21.16
C PRO A 39 2.27 4.38 -21.59
N LYS A 40 1.24 3.57 -21.31
CA LYS A 40 -0.15 3.89 -21.66
C LYS A 40 -0.86 4.62 -20.52
N VAL A 41 -0.36 4.47 -19.30
CA VAL A 41 -0.95 4.98 -18.06
C VAL A 41 0.17 5.42 -17.13
N ARG A 42 -0.01 6.54 -16.46
CA ARG A 42 0.89 7.04 -15.43
C ARG A 42 0.26 6.86 -14.06
N ILE A 43 0.92 6.13 -13.16
CA ILE A 43 0.42 5.85 -11.81
C ILE A 43 1.32 6.55 -10.80
N GLY A 44 0.75 7.49 -10.05
CA GLY A 44 1.40 8.14 -8.92
C GLY A 44 1.57 7.16 -7.75
N ILE A 45 2.79 7.01 -7.25
CA ILE A 45 3.07 6.20 -6.07
C ILE A 45 3.65 7.07 -4.96
N ALA A 46 3.04 7.06 -3.78
CA ALA A 46 3.60 7.74 -2.61
C ALA A 46 4.86 6.97 -2.16
N ARG A 47 6.02 7.61 -2.21
CA ARG A 47 7.29 6.94 -1.90
C ARG A 47 8.22 7.86 -1.11
N ASP A 48 8.08 7.81 0.20
CA ASP A 48 8.81 8.63 1.16
C ASP A 48 8.97 7.87 2.49
N VAL A 49 9.29 8.57 3.58
CA VAL A 49 9.46 7.97 4.90
C VAL A 49 8.15 7.57 5.57
N ALA A 50 7.02 8.09 5.13
CA ALA A 50 5.69 7.70 5.62
C ALA A 50 5.12 6.53 4.83
N PHE A 51 5.43 6.43 3.52
CA PHE A 51 4.91 5.43 2.60
C PHE A 51 6.03 4.73 1.84
N GLY A 52 6.21 3.45 2.05
CA GLY A 52 7.30 2.71 1.41
C GLY A 52 7.06 1.21 1.29
N PHE A 53 5.91 0.72 1.76
CA PHE A 53 5.59 -0.70 1.72
C PHE A 53 4.88 -1.04 0.43
N TYR A 54 5.67 -1.48 -0.53
CA TYR A 54 5.24 -1.99 -1.82
C TYR A 54 5.90 -3.34 -2.05
N TYR A 55 5.16 -4.28 -2.57
CA TYR A 55 5.76 -5.51 -3.08
C TYR A 55 6.42 -5.22 -4.41
N GLN A 56 7.68 -5.63 -4.54
CA GLN A 56 8.47 -5.34 -5.73
C GLN A 56 7.88 -5.99 -6.99
N ASP A 57 7.33 -7.18 -6.85
CA ASP A 57 6.66 -7.92 -7.91
C ASP A 57 5.38 -7.23 -8.41
N ASP A 58 4.61 -6.56 -7.52
CA ASP A 58 3.46 -5.75 -7.92
C ASP A 58 3.90 -4.55 -8.77
N LEU A 59 4.95 -3.85 -8.35
CA LEU A 59 5.50 -2.73 -9.11
C LEU A 59 6.03 -3.18 -10.49
N GLU A 60 6.68 -4.34 -10.54
CA GLU A 60 7.15 -4.93 -11.79
C GLU A 60 5.99 -5.35 -12.68
N ALA A 61 4.93 -5.93 -12.13
CA ALA A 61 3.73 -6.32 -12.87
C ALA A 61 3.02 -5.10 -13.48
N LEU A 62 2.89 -4.01 -12.73
CA LEU A 62 2.34 -2.75 -13.23
C LEU A 62 3.17 -2.20 -14.41
N ASN A 63 4.50 -2.17 -14.26
CA ASN A 63 5.38 -1.76 -15.34
C ASN A 63 5.25 -2.66 -16.58
N GLN A 64 5.17 -3.99 -16.39
CA GLN A 64 4.99 -4.95 -17.50
C GLN A 64 3.63 -4.78 -18.18
N ALA A 65 2.59 -4.41 -17.43
CA ALA A 65 1.28 -4.09 -17.96
C ALA A 65 1.22 -2.77 -18.75
N GLY A 66 2.29 -1.96 -18.68
CA GLY A 66 2.41 -0.72 -19.44
C GLY A 66 2.23 0.54 -18.63
N ALA A 67 2.30 0.47 -17.30
CA ALA A 67 2.26 1.63 -16.44
C ALA A 67 3.66 2.27 -16.30
N GLU A 68 3.69 3.60 -16.26
CA GLU A 68 4.81 4.39 -15.74
C GLU A 68 4.51 4.70 -14.28
N LEU A 69 5.38 4.25 -13.36
CA LEU A 69 5.25 4.57 -11.95
C LEU A 69 5.95 5.89 -11.66
N VAL A 70 5.19 6.88 -11.21
CA VAL A 70 5.65 8.24 -10.94
C VAL A 70 5.69 8.45 -9.43
N PRO A 71 6.87 8.41 -8.79
CA PRO A 71 6.95 8.61 -7.35
C PRO A 71 6.66 10.07 -6.98
N PHE A 72 5.99 10.26 -5.84
CA PHE A 72 5.84 11.56 -5.18
C PHE A 72 6.07 11.42 -3.67
N ASP A 73 6.50 12.51 -3.03
CA ASP A 73 6.74 12.61 -1.60
C ASP A 73 5.55 13.30 -0.93
N ALA A 74 4.76 12.55 -0.16
CA ALA A 74 3.56 13.06 0.51
C ALA A 74 3.88 14.12 1.59
N LEU A 75 5.11 14.16 2.06
CA LEU A 75 5.55 15.09 3.10
C LEU A 75 6.07 16.42 2.52
N HIS A 76 6.72 16.38 1.35
CA HIS A 76 7.49 17.53 0.86
C HIS A 76 7.05 18.07 -0.50
N ASP A 77 6.47 17.23 -1.37
CA ASP A 77 5.95 17.70 -2.65
C ASP A 77 4.72 18.58 -2.43
N ARG A 78 4.65 19.70 -3.12
CA ARG A 78 3.54 20.64 -2.99
C ARG A 78 2.34 20.29 -3.85
N HIS A 79 2.57 19.58 -4.94
CA HIS A 79 1.55 19.26 -5.93
C HIS A 79 1.65 17.81 -6.36
N LEU A 80 0.49 17.24 -6.65
CA LEU A 80 0.40 15.92 -7.26
C LEU A 80 1.01 15.99 -8.68
N PRO A 81 1.92 15.06 -9.05
CA PRO A 81 2.39 14.99 -10.43
C PRO A 81 1.23 14.69 -11.39
N ASP A 82 1.44 15.01 -12.67
CA ASP A 82 0.48 14.67 -13.73
C ASP A 82 0.45 13.15 -13.92
N VAL A 83 -0.66 12.51 -13.46
CA VAL A 83 -0.86 11.06 -13.43
C VAL A 83 -2.31 10.71 -13.73
N ASP A 84 -2.54 9.48 -14.17
CA ASP A 84 -3.86 8.96 -14.54
C ASP A 84 -4.52 8.18 -13.40
N GLY A 85 -3.77 7.82 -12.37
CA GLY A 85 -4.25 7.08 -11.21
C GLY A 85 -3.26 7.12 -10.06
N LEU A 86 -3.69 6.67 -8.89
CA LEU A 86 -2.89 6.64 -7.66
C LEU A 86 -2.79 5.23 -7.09
N PHE A 87 -1.59 4.87 -6.64
CA PHE A 87 -1.35 3.73 -5.78
C PHE A 87 -0.59 4.19 -4.53
N ILE A 88 -1.27 4.20 -3.39
CA ILE A 88 -0.71 4.59 -2.10
C ILE A 88 -0.57 3.34 -1.24
N GLY A 89 0.64 2.84 -1.14
CA GLY A 89 0.96 1.64 -0.38
C GLY A 89 0.95 1.84 1.12
N GLY A 90 1.35 0.80 1.84
CA GLY A 90 1.47 0.83 3.28
C GLY A 90 2.64 1.66 3.79
N GLY A 91 2.63 1.89 5.09
CA GLY A 91 3.67 2.65 5.79
C GLY A 91 3.25 2.99 7.20
N PHE A 92 3.85 4.05 7.74
CA PHE A 92 3.60 4.54 9.10
C PHE A 92 3.18 6.01 9.08
N PRO A 93 2.02 6.36 8.50
CA PRO A 93 1.54 7.74 8.46
C PRO A 93 1.31 8.32 9.86
N GLU A 94 1.00 7.47 10.86
CA GLU A 94 0.79 7.89 12.25
C GLU A 94 2.03 8.55 12.85
N VAL A 95 3.23 8.15 12.44
CA VAL A 95 4.49 8.76 12.90
C VAL A 95 4.71 10.15 12.29
N HIS A 96 4.04 10.44 11.17
CA HIS A 96 4.22 11.65 10.36
C HIS A 96 2.95 12.49 10.24
N MET A 97 1.90 12.22 11.05
CA MET A 97 0.57 12.83 10.94
C MET A 97 0.61 14.35 10.80
N ARG A 98 1.41 15.02 11.63
CA ARG A 98 1.52 16.47 11.62
C ARG A 98 2.03 16.98 10.27
N ALA A 99 3.13 16.44 9.79
CA ALA A 99 3.73 16.88 8.52
C ALA A 99 2.81 16.59 7.33
N LEU A 100 2.17 15.41 7.31
CA LEU A 100 1.15 15.05 6.31
C LEU A 100 -0.04 16.03 6.36
N SER A 101 -0.51 16.37 7.55
CA SER A 101 -1.62 17.30 7.73
C SER A 101 -1.29 18.72 7.28
N GLU A 102 -0.07 19.20 7.57
CA GLU A 102 0.40 20.53 7.20
C GLU A 102 0.60 20.69 5.68
N ASN A 103 0.81 19.58 4.94
CA ASN A 103 0.92 19.62 3.48
C ASN A 103 -0.46 19.72 2.80
N THR A 104 -1.13 20.84 3.04
CA THR A 104 -2.51 21.07 2.58
C THR A 104 -2.64 21.17 1.07
N SER A 105 -1.61 21.64 0.37
CA SER A 105 -1.62 21.79 -1.08
C SER A 105 -1.73 20.42 -1.76
N LEU A 106 -0.84 19.48 -1.43
CA LEU A 106 -0.86 18.14 -2.00
C LEU A 106 -2.12 17.36 -1.60
N LYS A 107 -2.56 17.49 -0.33
CA LYS A 107 -3.80 16.84 0.11
C LYS A 107 -5.01 17.30 -0.71
N ASN A 108 -5.09 18.60 -1.00
CA ASN A 108 -6.17 19.14 -1.83
C ASN A 108 -6.09 18.62 -3.26
N ASP A 109 -4.88 18.60 -3.86
CA ASP A 109 -4.69 18.07 -5.22
C ASP A 109 -5.14 16.59 -5.29
N ILE A 110 -4.75 15.77 -4.32
CA ILE A 110 -5.16 14.35 -4.23
C ILE A 110 -6.68 14.23 -4.08
N ARG A 111 -7.27 15.03 -3.19
CA ARG A 111 -8.73 15.03 -2.97
C ARG A 111 -9.47 15.40 -4.24
N GLU A 112 -9.13 16.52 -4.85
CA GLU A 112 -9.77 17.01 -6.07
C GLU A 112 -9.62 16.01 -7.22
N ALA A 113 -8.46 15.36 -7.35
CA ALA A 113 -8.23 14.35 -8.38
C ALA A 113 -9.15 13.13 -8.18
N ILE A 114 -9.22 12.58 -6.97
CA ILE A 114 -10.06 11.40 -6.67
C ILE A 114 -11.55 11.74 -6.78
N GLU A 115 -11.99 12.87 -6.23
CA GLU A 115 -13.38 13.34 -6.35
C GLU A 115 -13.74 13.67 -7.82
N GLY A 116 -12.75 14.09 -8.62
CA GLY A 116 -12.88 14.27 -10.06
C GLY A 116 -12.95 12.97 -10.87
N GLY A 117 -12.83 11.81 -10.22
CA GLY A 117 -12.96 10.49 -10.83
C GLY A 117 -11.63 9.80 -11.16
N MET A 118 -10.50 10.31 -10.69
CA MET A 118 -9.21 9.60 -10.81
C MET A 118 -9.27 8.30 -10.01
N PRO A 119 -8.97 7.13 -10.60
CA PRO A 119 -8.89 5.89 -9.88
C PRO A 119 -7.74 5.92 -8.86
N ALA A 120 -8.04 5.46 -7.65
CA ALA A 120 -7.06 5.36 -6.58
C ALA A 120 -7.17 4.01 -5.87
N TYR A 121 -6.02 3.40 -5.60
CA TYR A 121 -5.90 2.22 -4.76
C TYR A 121 -5.01 2.56 -3.57
N ALA A 122 -5.47 2.24 -2.37
CA ALA A 122 -4.73 2.55 -1.14
C ALA A 122 -4.79 1.37 -0.16
N GLU A 123 -3.66 1.04 0.43
CA GLU A 123 -3.52 -0.06 1.38
C GLU A 123 -2.99 0.42 2.72
N CYS A 124 -3.47 -0.19 3.81
CA CYS A 124 -2.94 -0.01 5.15
C CYS A 124 -2.74 1.49 5.50
N GLY A 125 -1.49 1.94 5.60
CA GLY A 125 -1.17 3.36 5.84
C GLY A 125 -1.73 4.32 4.79
N GLY A 126 -1.76 3.90 3.53
CA GLY A 126 -2.36 4.68 2.43
C GLY A 126 -3.86 4.88 2.63
N LEU A 127 -4.58 3.86 3.11
CA LEU A 127 -6.00 3.97 3.45
C LEU A 127 -6.23 5.01 4.57
N LEU A 128 -5.38 4.99 5.61
CA LEU A 128 -5.45 5.95 6.71
C LEU A 128 -5.15 7.39 6.24
N TYR A 129 -4.25 7.56 5.29
CA TYR A 129 -3.96 8.87 4.70
C TYR A 129 -5.13 9.42 3.88
N LEU A 130 -5.91 8.56 3.22
CA LEU A 130 -7.11 8.96 2.49
C LEU A 130 -8.33 9.18 3.39
N ALA A 131 -8.30 8.75 4.66
CA ALA A 131 -9.35 8.99 5.64
C ALA A 131 -9.54 10.49 5.94
N ARG A 132 -10.62 10.85 6.62
CA ARG A 132 -10.92 12.22 7.06
C ARG A 132 -9.88 12.73 8.04
N SER A 133 -9.53 11.90 9.01
CA SER A 133 -8.53 12.20 10.03
C SER A 133 -7.76 10.94 10.42
N LEU A 134 -6.65 11.11 11.13
CA LEU A 134 -5.91 10.04 11.77
C LEU A 134 -5.59 10.42 13.20
N SER A 135 -5.94 9.54 14.14
CA SER A 135 -5.71 9.69 15.57
C SER A 135 -4.71 8.66 16.07
N TRP A 136 -3.73 9.10 16.81
CA TRP A 136 -2.77 8.25 17.50
C TRP A 136 -2.33 8.86 18.83
N GLN A 137 -2.42 8.10 19.91
CA GLN A 137 -2.22 8.59 21.27
C GLN A 137 -3.22 9.75 21.59
N ASP A 138 -2.71 10.92 21.96
CA ASP A 138 -3.54 12.08 22.30
C ASP A 138 -3.70 13.06 21.11
N ASP A 139 -3.10 12.75 19.96
CA ASP A 139 -3.08 13.62 18.79
C ASP A 139 -4.06 13.15 17.70
N THR A 140 -4.69 14.11 17.05
CA THR A 140 -5.55 13.90 15.87
C THR A 140 -5.22 14.95 14.81
N TYR A 141 -5.06 14.50 13.58
CA TYR A 141 -4.74 15.38 12.44
C TYR A 141 -5.62 15.07 11.24
N ASP A 142 -6.00 16.11 10.51
CA ASP A 142 -6.75 15.98 9.26
C ASP A 142 -5.88 15.36 8.17
N MET A 143 -6.43 14.36 7.50
CA MET A 143 -5.81 13.69 6.37
C MET A 143 -6.43 14.18 5.04
N VAL A 144 -6.34 13.40 3.97
CA VAL A 144 -6.88 13.79 2.65
C VAL A 144 -8.40 13.96 2.69
N GLY A 145 -9.12 13.07 3.36
CA GLY A 145 -10.56 13.21 3.61
C GLY A 145 -11.48 12.78 2.47
N VAL A 146 -11.02 11.94 1.55
CA VAL A 146 -11.89 11.34 0.52
C VAL A 146 -12.66 10.13 1.07
N ILE A 147 -12.13 9.45 2.08
CA ILE A 147 -12.85 8.41 2.81
C ILE A 147 -13.55 9.08 3.99
N PRO A 148 -14.89 8.99 4.07
CA PRO A 148 -15.68 9.70 5.07
C PRO A 148 -15.69 8.94 6.42
N GLY A 149 -14.53 8.70 6.98
CA GLY A 149 -14.30 8.03 8.25
C GLY A 149 -12.98 8.44 8.87
N ASP A 150 -12.81 8.17 10.14
CA ASP A 150 -11.65 8.54 10.95
C ASP A 150 -10.75 7.31 11.18
N GLY A 151 -9.47 7.44 10.85
CA GLY A 151 -8.47 6.44 11.20
C GLY A 151 -8.11 6.54 12.69
N VAL A 152 -8.13 5.42 13.39
CA VAL A 152 -7.75 5.35 14.80
C VAL A 152 -6.70 4.28 15.00
N MET A 153 -5.54 4.66 15.54
CA MET A 153 -4.47 3.73 15.91
C MET A 153 -4.69 3.18 17.30
N HIS A 154 -4.47 1.90 17.49
CA HIS A 154 -4.64 1.19 18.75
C HIS A 154 -3.31 0.61 19.26
N ASP A 155 -3.22 0.40 20.59
CA ASP A 155 -2.03 -0.20 21.22
C ASP A 155 -1.90 -1.71 20.95
N ARG A 156 -2.98 -2.35 20.49
CA ARG A 156 -3.05 -3.79 20.19
C ARG A 156 -3.58 -4.01 18.78
N PRO A 157 -3.19 -5.11 18.13
CA PRO A 157 -3.75 -5.45 16.83
C PRO A 157 -5.28 -5.52 16.89
N VAL A 158 -5.93 -4.87 15.93
CA VAL A 158 -7.40 -4.88 15.76
C VAL A 158 -7.80 -6.04 14.84
N GLY A 159 -7.06 -6.23 13.74
CA GLY A 159 -7.20 -7.37 12.86
C GLY A 159 -5.92 -8.21 12.87
N ARG A 160 -6.08 -9.55 12.97
CA ARG A 160 -4.96 -10.48 12.96
C ARG A 160 -5.41 -11.88 12.55
N GLY A 161 -4.95 -12.34 11.42
CA GLY A 161 -5.16 -13.74 11.01
C GLY A 161 -5.42 -13.90 9.52
N TYR A 162 -5.85 -15.09 9.17
CA TYR A 162 -6.31 -15.41 7.84
C TYR A 162 -7.80 -15.16 7.75
N VAL A 163 -8.22 -14.53 6.67
CA VAL A 163 -9.61 -14.20 6.37
C VAL A 163 -9.96 -14.68 4.97
N GLN A 164 -11.25 -14.86 4.74
CA GLN A 164 -11.80 -15.10 3.40
C GLN A 164 -12.62 -13.88 3.02
N LEU A 165 -12.29 -13.29 1.89
CA LEU A 165 -13.01 -12.18 1.32
C LEU A 165 -13.99 -12.73 0.27
N THR A 166 -15.22 -12.23 0.29
CA THR A 166 -16.24 -12.57 -0.71
C THR A 166 -16.52 -11.36 -1.56
N GLU A 167 -16.32 -11.47 -2.87
CA GLU A 167 -16.56 -10.36 -3.80
C GLU A 167 -18.03 -9.98 -3.86
N THR A 168 -18.34 -8.72 -3.59
CA THR A 168 -19.68 -8.15 -3.72
C THR A 168 -20.05 -7.83 -5.18
N GLY A 169 -19.04 -7.61 -6.01
CA GLY A 169 -19.15 -7.14 -7.38
C GLY A 169 -19.10 -5.62 -7.55
N ASP A 170 -18.86 -4.91 -6.45
CA ASP A 170 -18.68 -3.45 -6.44
C ASP A 170 -17.21 -3.02 -6.46
N GLY A 171 -16.27 -3.98 -6.58
CA GLY A 171 -14.84 -3.71 -6.70
C GLY A 171 -14.49 -3.06 -8.04
N ILE A 172 -13.33 -2.38 -8.06
CA ILE A 172 -12.78 -1.77 -9.29
C ILE A 172 -12.15 -2.81 -10.23
N TRP A 173 -11.86 -3.99 -9.71
CA TRP A 173 -11.30 -5.09 -10.47
C TRP A 173 -12.40 -5.92 -11.13
N PRO A 174 -12.13 -6.51 -12.32
CA PRO A 174 -13.04 -7.53 -12.86
C PRO A 174 -13.22 -8.66 -11.86
N LYS A 175 -14.43 -9.18 -11.73
CA LYS A 175 -14.67 -10.39 -10.92
C LYS A 175 -13.76 -11.52 -11.37
N LEU A 176 -13.30 -12.31 -10.40
CA LEU A 176 -12.60 -13.56 -10.71
C LEU A 176 -13.51 -14.45 -11.56
N ASP A 177 -12.94 -14.97 -12.64
CA ASP A 177 -13.70 -15.81 -13.57
C ASP A 177 -14.02 -17.15 -12.91
N GLU A 178 -15.29 -17.37 -12.56
CA GLU A 178 -15.78 -18.64 -11.99
C GLU A 178 -15.50 -19.82 -12.91
N SER A 179 -15.36 -19.60 -14.21
CA SER A 179 -14.99 -20.66 -15.17
C SER A 179 -13.57 -21.17 -15.00
N ALA A 180 -12.70 -20.40 -14.34
CA ALA A 180 -11.34 -20.79 -13.97
C ALA A 180 -11.27 -21.57 -12.65
N GLY A 181 -12.43 -21.90 -12.05
CA GLY A 181 -12.51 -22.63 -10.78
C GLY A 181 -12.31 -21.73 -9.56
N ALA A 182 -12.36 -20.42 -9.72
CA ALA A 182 -12.35 -19.49 -8.61
C ALA A 182 -13.72 -19.50 -7.92
N SER A 183 -13.73 -19.70 -6.60
CA SER A 183 -14.96 -19.79 -5.79
C SER A 183 -15.63 -18.44 -5.52
N GLY A 184 -15.11 -17.34 -6.03
CA GLY A 184 -15.48 -15.98 -5.62
C GLY A 184 -15.00 -15.63 -4.20
N GLU A 185 -14.26 -16.52 -3.57
CA GLU A 185 -13.64 -16.37 -2.27
C GLU A 185 -12.13 -16.14 -2.44
N ILE A 186 -11.62 -15.09 -1.83
CA ILE A 186 -10.21 -14.73 -1.88
C ILE A 186 -9.62 -14.99 -0.49
N ALA A 187 -8.64 -15.89 -0.41
CA ALA A 187 -7.87 -16.08 0.81
C ALA A 187 -6.96 -14.89 1.03
N ALA A 188 -7.10 -14.25 2.17
CA ALA A 188 -6.31 -13.08 2.54
C ALA A 188 -5.76 -13.21 3.97
N HIS A 189 -4.83 -12.33 4.28
CA HIS A 189 -4.25 -12.19 5.61
C HIS A 189 -4.39 -10.74 6.04
N GLU A 190 -4.85 -10.54 7.27
CA GLU A 190 -4.88 -9.22 7.89
C GLU A 190 -3.91 -9.15 9.08
N PHE A 191 -3.26 -8.02 9.23
CA PHE A 191 -2.50 -7.67 10.41
C PHE A 191 -2.39 -6.15 10.51
N HIS A 192 -3.21 -5.56 11.37
CA HIS A 192 -3.25 -4.10 11.51
C HIS A 192 -3.58 -3.65 12.93
N TYR A 193 -3.09 -2.47 13.28
CA TYR A 193 -3.31 -1.79 14.55
C TYR A 193 -4.30 -0.63 14.43
N ALA A 194 -4.88 -0.41 13.25
CA ALA A 194 -5.78 0.69 13.01
C ALA A 194 -7.18 0.20 12.67
N SER A 195 -8.18 1.00 13.01
CA SER A 195 -9.56 0.87 12.54
C SER A 195 -9.97 2.13 11.77
N LEU A 196 -11.02 1.99 10.97
CA LEU A 196 -11.78 3.13 10.45
C LEU A 196 -13.07 3.24 11.24
N GLU A 197 -13.27 4.39 11.86
CA GLU A 197 -14.42 4.67 12.72
C GLU A 197 -15.29 5.80 12.14
N ASP A 198 -16.46 5.99 12.67
CA ASP A 198 -17.42 7.03 12.29
C ASP A 198 -17.60 7.18 10.77
N LEU A 199 -17.64 6.02 10.07
CA LEU A 199 -17.91 5.97 8.66
C LEU A 199 -19.30 6.54 8.37
N SER A 200 -19.39 7.44 7.40
CA SER A 200 -20.62 8.12 7.02
C SER A 200 -20.83 8.06 5.49
N GLY A 201 -22.07 8.34 5.05
CA GLY A 201 -22.38 8.33 3.64
C GLY A 201 -22.70 6.94 3.07
N GLN A 202 -22.89 6.89 1.74
CA GLN A 202 -23.12 5.64 1.02
C GLN A 202 -21.77 5.08 0.54
N LEU A 203 -21.26 4.13 1.30
CA LEU A 203 -20.07 3.37 0.92
C LEU A 203 -20.48 2.10 0.21
N ARG A 204 -19.69 1.70 -0.78
CA ARG A 204 -19.79 0.40 -1.41
C ARG A 204 -18.55 -0.39 -1.02
N PHE A 205 -18.76 -1.62 -0.64
CA PHE A 205 -17.70 -2.52 -0.22
C PHE A 205 -17.44 -3.54 -1.33
N ALA A 206 -16.19 -3.71 -1.71
CA ALA A 206 -15.79 -4.67 -2.73
C ALA A 206 -15.78 -6.12 -2.22
N TYR A 207 -15.65 -6.27 -0.89
CA TYR A 207 -15.57 -7.54 -0.19
C TYR A 207 -16.40 -7.52 1.08
#